data_74337b341a89e4455544226cd3c80b8a
#
_entry.id   74337b341a89e4455544226cd3c80b8a
#
_cell.length_a   1.000
_cell.length_b   1.000
_cell.length_c   1.000
_cell.angle_alpha   90.00
_cell.angle_beta   90.00
_cell.angle_gamma   90.00
#
_symmetry.space_group_name_H-M   'P 1'
#
loop_
_entity.id
_entity.type
_entity.pdbx_description
1 polymer ?
#
loop_
_entity_poly.entity_id
_entity_poly.type
_entity_poly.pdbx_seq_one_letter_code
_entity_poly.pdbx_strand_id
1 'polypeptide(L)'
;VSSLEEIDQLKEICNKTGKIIFPVFQYRYGPGFSKLKALIKSELAGKPLVASLETHWNRGKEYYSKAWRGTWKGEQGGAILSHSIHIHDLITMIFGPVSSIYAKLSTRVNDIEVEDCAAISLEMGNGALVTSSITLGAAEDVSRIKICFSNLTVESGGSPDKPYNPADDTWKFLAREPVTQNQIDEVLSNVQLTKSWYAGMFEEIGKNLDGLTSDEVTLSDARQSLEFVTAVYDSSNQGKNINMPIEKGNPLYKSWIPKK
;
A
#
# COMPACT_ATOMS: atom_id res chain seq x y z
N VAL A 1 -8.72 -6.66 -12.16
CA VAL A 1 -8.18 -7.93 -11.62
C VAL A 1 -8.49 -7.96 -10.15
N SER A 2 -9.15 -9.02 -9.70
CA SER A 2 -9.67 -9.16 -8.34
C SER A 2 -9.40 -10.53 -7.72
N SER A 3 -8.43 -11.26 -8.25
CA SER A 3 -8.01 -12.54 -7.67
C SER A 3 -6.56 -12.88 -7.99
N LEU A 4 -5.98 -13.79 -7.20
CA LEU A 4 -4.64 -14.33 -7.44
C LEU A 4 -4.61 -15.18 -8.71
N GLU A 5 -5.67 -15.91 -9.01
CA GLU A 5 -5.77 -16.70 -10.25
C GLU A 5 -5.69 -15.80 -11.49
N GLU A 6 -6.44 -14.69 -11.50
CA GLU A 6 -6.43 -13.75 -12.64
C GLU A 6 -5.08 -13.09 -12.86
N ILE A 7 -4.40 -12.63 -11.81
CA ILE A 7 -3.09 -12.00 -11.95
C ILE A 7 -2.03 -13.00 -12.40
N ASP A 8 -2.09 -14.25 -11.95
CA ASP A 8 -1.17 -15.30 -12.41
C ASP A 8 -1.41 -15.64 -13.88
N GLN A 9 -2.66 -15.67 -14.36
CA GLN A 9 -2.98 -15.81 -15.78
C GLN A 9 -2.43 -14.65 -16.62
N LEU A 10 -2.53 -13.40 -16.13
CA LEU A 10 -1.94 -12.25 -16.81
C LEU A 10 -0.42 -12.36 -16.91
N LYS A 11 0.25 -12.81 -15.84
CA LYS A 11 1.72 -13.06 -15.89
C LYS A 11 2.08 -14.10 -16.95
N GLU A 12 1.31 -15.19 -17.06
CA GLU A 12 1.54 -16.20 -18.10
C GLU A 12 1.33 -15.64 -19.51
N ILE A 13 0.30 -14.81 -19.72
CA ILE A 13 0.06 -14.15 -21.01
C ILE A 13 1.21 -13.22 -21.37
N CYS A 14 1.67 -12.38 -20.43
CA CYS A 14 2.82 -11.50 -20.64
C CYS A 14 4.08 -12.30 -21.02
N ASN A 15 4.37 -13.39 -20.30
CA ASN A 15 5.52 -14.25 -20.59
C ASN A 15 5.43 -14.89 -21.99
N LYS A 16 4.24 -15.30 -22.43
CA LYS A 16 4.03 -15.92 -23.76
C LYS A 16 4.07 -14.91 -24.90
N THR A 17 3.64 -13.68 -24.66
CA THR A 17 3.45 -12.67 -25.72
C THR A 17 4.54 -11.61 -25.76
N GLY A 18 5.38 -11.51 -24.73
CA GLY A 18 6.34 -10.42 -24.56
C GLY A 18 5.69 -9.05 -24.29
N LYS A 19 4.39 -9.01 -24.01
CA LYS A 19 3.69 -7.75 -23.69
C LYS A 19 3.90 -7.39 -22.24
N ILE A 20 3.90 -6.08 -21.95
CA ILE A 20 4.09 -5.54 -20.62
C ILE A 20 2.77 -4.94 -20.14
N ILE A 21 2.45 -5.18 -18.88
CA ILE A 21 1.33 -4.56 -18.17
C ILE A 21 1.92 -3.76 -16.99
N PHE A 22 1.59 -2.50 -16.92
CA PHE A 22 1.97 -1.62 -15.81
C PHE A 22 0.77 -1.40 -14.90
N PRO A 23 0.78 -1.97 -13.68
CA PRO A 23 -0.26 -1.71 -12.69
C PRO A 23 -0.21 -0.27 -12.17
N VAL A 24 -1.34 0.24 -11.71
CA VAL A 24 -1.45 1.62 -11.25
C VAL A 24 -1.31 1.69 -9.73
N PHE A 25 -0.10 1.99 -9.26
CA PHE A 25 0.21 2.29 -7.85
C PHE A 25 0.91 3.64 -7.74
N GLN A 26 0.18 4.68 -8.08
CA GLN A 26 0.68 6.06 -8.20
C GLN A 26 1.17 6.66 -6.87
N TYR A 27 0.86 6.05 -5.72
CA TYR A 27 1.36 6.49 -4.42
C TYR A 27 2.87 6.24 -4.23
N ARG A 28 3.49 5.42 -5.07
CA ARG A 28 4.94 5.20 -5.05
C ARG A 28 5.77 6.40 -5.49
N TYR A 29 5.12 7.46 -6.00
CA TYR A 29 5.79 8.61 -6.61
C TYR A 29 5.45 9.91 -5.88
N GLY A 30 6.49 10.66 -5.55
CA GLY A 30 6.39 11.94 -4.86
C GLY A 30 7.63 12.26 -4.02
N PRO A 31 7.79 13.54 -3.62
CA PRO A 31 8.99 14.02 -2.94
C PRO A 31 9.23 13.37 -1.58
N GLY A 32 8.19 13.11 -0.79
CA GLY A 32 8.32 12.47 0.52
C GLY A 32 8.90 11.07 0.40
N PHE A 33 8.39 10.29 -0.56
CA PHE A 33 8.84 8.93 -0.78
C PHE A 33 10.23 8.85 -1.42
N SER A 34 10.58 9.80 -2.32
CA SER A 34 11.93 9.90 -2.89
C SER A 34 12.98 10.11 -1.79
N LYS A 35 12.69 10.98 -0.82
CA LYS A 35 13.53 11.24 0.34
C LYS A 35 13.71 10.01 1.21
N LEU A 36 12.62 9.28 1.51
CA LEU A 36 12.70 8.06 2.28
C LEU A 36 13.56 6.99 1.58
N LYS A 37 13.35 6.78 0.26
CA LYS A 37 14.18 5.84 -0.53
C LYS A 37 15.66 6.19 -0.47
N ALA A 38 16.02 7.47 -0.54
CA ALA A 38 17.41 7.91 -0.45
C ALA A 38 18.02 7.61 0.92
N LEU A 39 17.28 7.83 2.02
CA LEU A 39 17.75 7.51 3.38
C LEU A 39 17.89 6.00 3.61
N ILE A 40 17.02 5.18 3.03
CA ILE A 40 17.17 3.72 3.08
C ILE A 40 18.40 3.28 2.27
N LYS A 41 18.57 3.82 1.05
CA LYS A 41 19.70 3.50 0.16
C LYS A 41 21.05 3.92 0.75
N SER A 42 21.10 5.01 1.52
CA SER A 42 22.31 5.45 2.22
C SER A 42 22.62 4.66 3.52
N GLU A 43 21.76 3.68 3.87
CA GLU A 43 21.83 2.88 5.10
C GLU A 43 21.65 3.68 6.39
N LEU A 44 21.45 5.00 6.33
CA LEU A 44 21.22 5.84 7.51
C LEU A 44 19.96 5.46 8.26
N ALA A 45 18.94 4.97 7.58
CA ALA A 45 17.69 4.54 8.21
C ALA A 45 17.90 3.40 9.22
N GLY A 46 18.83 2.49 8.93
CA GLY A 46 19.02 1.28 9.70
C GLY A 46 17.89 0.27 9.50
N LYS A 47 17.68 -0.62 10.47
CA LYS A 47 16.67 -1.68 10.37
C LYS A 47 15.25 -1.13 10.60
N PRO A 48 14.25 -1.54 9.81
CA PRO A 48 12.85 -1.24 10.10
C PRO A 48 12.40 -1.97 11.37
N LEU A 49 11.67 -1.29 12.25
CA LEU A 49 11.20 -1.82 13.53
C LEU A 49 9.67 -1.92 13.56
N VAL A 50 8.99 -0.79 13.40
CA VAL A 50 7.54 -0.73 13.47
C VAL A 50 6.99 0.36 12.56
N ALA A 51 5.79 0.15 11.99
CA ALA A 51 5.05 1.16 11.27
C ALA A 51 3.58 1.21 11.69
N SER A 52 2.99 2.40 11.60
CA SER A 52 1.55 2.61 11.68
C SER A 52 1.04 3.30 10.41
N LEU A 53 -0.07 2.80 9.88
CA LEU A 53 -0.72 3.26 8.67
C LEU A 53 -2.15 3.69 9.00
N GLU A 54 -2.57 4.81 8.43
CA GLU A 54 -3.93 5.31 8.56
C GLU A 54 -4.50 5.62 7.18
N THR A 55 -5.71 5.12 6.92
CA THR A 55 -6.56 5.53 5.79
C THR A 55 -7.92 5.88 6.38
N HIS A 56 -8.06 7.11 6.83
CA HIS A 56 -9.26 7.62 7.44
C HIS A 56 -9.88 8.65 6.50
N TRP A 57 -10.91 8.24 5.76
CA TRP A 57 -11.54 9.08 4.75
C TRP A 57 -13.03 9.27 5.01
N ASN A 58 -13.57 10.35 4.48
CA ASN A 58 -14.98 10.68 4.53
C ASN A 58 -15.67 10.23 3.24
N ARG A 59 -16.44 9.13 3.31
CA ARG A 59 -17.22 8.61 2.18
C ARG A 59 -18.63 8.31 2.68
N GLY A 60 -19.60 9.13 2.26
CA GLY A 60 -21.00 9.02 2.67
C GLY A 60 -21.95 8.74 1.52
N LYS A 61 -23.22 9.08 1.69
CA LYS A 61 -24.31 8.79 0.77
C LYS A 61 -24.05 9.26 -0.67
N GLU A 62 -23.46 10.43 -0.85
CA GLU A 62 -23.17 10.97 -2.18
C GLU A 62 -22.17 10.08 -2.93
N TYR A 63 -21.08 9.66 -2.26
CA TYR A 63 -20.09 8.75 -2.82
C TYR A 63 -20.73 7.41 -3.23
N TYR A 64 -21.61 6.86 -2.40
CA TYR A 64 -22.28 5.58 -2.62
C TYR A 64 -23.61 5.70 -3.42
N SER A 65 -23.96 6.87 -3.95
CA SER A 65 -25.16 7.04 -4.78
C SER A 65 -25.11 6.32 -6.14
N LYS A 66 -23.92 5.95 -6.58
CA LYS A 66 -23.74 5.18 -7.84
C LYS A 66 -24.02 3.70 -7.60
N ALA A 67 -24.88 3.10 -8.42
CA ALA A 67 -25.40 1.73 -8.22
C ALA A 67 -24.35 0.62 -8.12
N TRP A 68 -23.15 0.82 -8.64
CA TRP A 68 -22.05 -0.17 -8.55
C TRP A 68 -21.21 -0.05 -7.28
N ARG A 69 -21.23 1.13 -6.62
CA ARG A 69 -20.43 1.36 -5.42
C ARG A 69 -21.01 0.65 -4.21
N GLY A 70 -20.14 0.24 -3.32
CA GLY A 70 -20.51 -0.44 -2.07
C GLY A 70 -21.05 -1.85 -2.27
N THR A 71 -20.99 -2.41 -3.49
CA THR A 71 -21.50 -3.75 -3.78
C THR A 71 -20.37 -4.72 -4.16
N TRP A 72 -20.49 -5.97 -3.75
CA TRP A 72 -19.54 -7.02 -4.17
C TRP A 72 -19.47 -7.18 -5.68
N LYS A 73 -20.60 -7.05 -6.38
CA LYS A 73 -20.66 -7.15 -7.84
C LYS A 73 -19.93 -6.02 -8.54
N GLY A 74 -20.03 -4.81 -8.03
CA GLY A 74 -19.50 -3.61 -8.69
C GLY A 74 -18.07 -3.28 -8.31
N GLU A 75 -17.75 -3.26 -7.01
CA GLU A 75 -16.42 -2.90 -6.51
C GLU A 75 -15.53 -4.11 -6.23
N GLN A 76 -16.12 -5.28 -6.05
CA GLN A 76 -15.41 -6.56 -5.76
C GLN A 76 -14.63 -6.55 -4.44
N GLY A 77 -14.79 -5.52 -3.63
CA GLY A 77 -14.18 -5.32 -2.32
C GLY A 77 -14.44 -3.90 -1.84
N GLY A 78 -14.29 -3.67 -0.54
CA GLY A 78 -14.54 -2.37 0.07
C GLY A 78 -13.28 -1.53 0.25
N ALA A 79 -13.13 -0.92 1.41
CA ALA A 79 -12.07 0.02 1.74
C ALA A 79 -10.66 -0.56 1.56
N ILE A 80 -10.49 -1.87 1.75
CA ILE A 80 -9.19 -2.55 1.62
C ILE A 80 -8.73 -2.56 0.16
N LEU A 81 -9.62 -2.93 -0.76
CA LEU A 81 -9.29 -3.05 -2.19
C LEU A 81 -9.33 -1.71 -2.91
N SER A 82 -10.32 -0.86 -2.63
CA SER A 82 -10.59 0.35 -3.40
C SER A 82 -9.91 1.61 -2.87
N HIS A 83 -9.41 1.62 -1.62
CA HIS A 83 -8.84 2.81 -0.97
C HIS A 83 -7.45 2.53 -0.38
N SER A 84 -7.36 1.65 0.63
CA SER A 84 -6.12 1.44 1.37
C SER A 84 -5.07 0.55 0.69
N ILE A 85 -5.39 -0.08 -0.44
CA ILE A 85 -4.44 -0.89 -1.20
C ILE A 85 -3.14 -0.13 -1.52
N HIS A 86 -3.25 1.16 -1.82
CA HIS A 86 -2.10 1.99 -2.17
C HIS A 86 -1.14 2.22 -0.98
N ILE A 87 -1.66 2.40 0.23
CA ILE A 87 -0.82 2.59 1.42
C ILE A 87 -0.18 1.26 1.85
N HIS A 88 -0.89 0.14 1.65
CA HIS A 88 -0.36 -1.20 1.89
C HIS A 88 0.73 -1.57 0.88
N ASP A 89 0.57 -1.16 -0.38
CA ASP A 89 1.61 -1.28 -1.40
C ASP A 89 2.89 -0.52 -1.02
N LEU A 90 2.77 0.70 -0.50
CA LEU A 90 3.91 1.47 -0.03
C LEU A 90 4.67 0.75 1.09
N ILE A 91 3.99 0.19 2.08
CA ILE A 91 4.68 -0.47 3.20
C ILE A 91 5.37 -1.76 2.77
N THR A 92 4.76 -2.53 1.85
CA THR A 92 5.40 -3.74 1.31
C THR A 92 6.62 -3.41 0.44
N MET A 93 6.59 -2.29 -0.27
CA MET A 93 7.75 -1.78 -1.02
C MET A 93 8.89 -1.35 -0.08
N ILE A 94 8.57 -0.72 1.07
CA ILE A 94 9.57 -0.24 2.03
C ILE A 94 10.15 -1.39 2.87
N PHE A 95 9.31 -2.29 3.37
CA PHE A 95 9.70 -3.34 4.33
C PHE A 95 9.90 -4.71 3.70
N GLY A 96 9.55 -4.87 2.43
CA GLY A 96 9.56 -6.18 1.76
C GLY A 96 8.29 -6.99 2.02
N PRO A 97 8.34 -8.32 1.81
CA PRO A 97 7.15 -9.16 1.87
C PRO A 97 6.60 -9.29 3.28
N VAL A 98 5.28 -9.43 3.36
CA VAL A 98 4.58 -9.77 4.60
C VAL A 98 4.80 -11.26 4.93
N SER A 99 5.04 -11.57 6.19
CA SER A 99 5.15 -12.94 6.73
C SER A 99 3.81 -13.45 7.24
N SER A 100 3.07 -12.61 7.97
CA SER A 100 1.75 -12.98 8.49
C SER A 100 0.82 -11.78 8.69
N ILE A 101 -0.50 -12.04 8.62
CA ILE A 101 -1.57 -11.02 8.71
C ILE A 101 -2.65 -11.49 9.69
N TYR A 102 -3.03 -10.61 10.62
CA TYR A 102 -4.28 -10.69 11.37
C TYR A 102 -5.14 -9.47 11.05
N ALA A 103 -6.39 -9.69 10.64
CA ALA A 103 -7.28 -8.61 10.25
C ALA A 103 -8.70 -8.80 10.78
N LYS A 104 -9.39 -7.68 11.05
CA LYS A 104 -10.81 -7.61 11.31
C LYS A 104 -11.44 -6.56 10.40
N LEU A 105 -12.42 -6.97 9.61
CA LEU A 105 -13.19 -6.14 8.70
C LEU A 105 -14.60 -5.94 9.23
N SER A 106 -15.21 -4.81 8.95
CA SER A 106 -16.61 -4.53 9.31
C SER A 106 -17.20 -3.44 8.41
N THR A 107 -18.50 -3.53 8.18
CA THR A 107 -19.30 -2.44 7.58
C THR A 107 -19.99 -1.72 8.73
N ARG A 108 -19.62 -0.46 9.01
CA ARG A 108 -20.06 0.27 10.20
C ARG A 108 -20.57 1.68 9.92
N VAL A 109 -20.23 2.25 8.78
CA VAL A 109 -20.47 3.67 8.46
C VAL A 109 -21.61 3.81 7.47
N ASN A 110 -21.60 3.02 6.41
CA ASN A 110 -22.52 3.14 5.30
C ASN A 110 -23.40 1.89 5.18
N ASP A 111 -24.59 2.03 4.59
CA ASP A 111 -25.47 0.90 4.25
C ASP A 111 -25.03 0.31 2.90
N ILE A 112 -23.99 -0.52 2.96
CA ILE A 112 -23.33 -1.14 1.80
C ILE A 112 -23.00 -2.61 2.06
N GLU A 113 -22.69 -3.36 1.01
CA GLU A 113 -22.38 -4.81 1.11
C GLU A 113 -20.94 -5.09 1.53
N VAL A 114 -19.99 -4.20 1.16
CA VAL A 114 -18.55 -4.39 1.39
C VAL A 114 -18.10 -3.67 2.68
N GLU A 115 -16.87 -3.94 3.12
CA GLU A 115 -16.34 -3.31 4.33
C GLU A 115 -15.96 -1.84 4.12
N ASP A 116 -16.20 -1.01 5.13
CA ASP A 116 -15.79 0.40 5.20
C ASP A 116 -14.93 0.72 6.44
N CYS A 117 -14.66 -0.28 7.26
CA CYS A 117 -13.75 -0.21 8.41
C CYS A 117 -12.88 -1.46 8.50
N ALA A 118 -11.61 -1.28 8.89
CA ALA A 118 -10.70 -2.38 9.15
C ALA A 118 -9.65 -2.03 10.21
N ALA A 119 -9.21 -3.07 10.93
CA ALA A 119 -8.04 -3.06 11.78
C ALA A 119 -7.15 -4.26 11.40
N ILE A 120 -5.87 -3.98 11.11
CA ILE A 120 -4.93 -4.99 10.59
C ILE A 120 -3.64 -4.92 11.39
N SER A 121 -3.08 -6.08 11.69
CA SER A 121 -1.76 -6.26 12.27
C SER A 121 -0.93 -7.19 11.37
N LEU A 122 0.31 -6.80 11.06
CA LEU A 122 1.21 -7.51 10.17
C LEU A 122 2.53 -7.81 10.86
N GLU A 123 3.10 -8.94 10.50
CA GLU A 123 4.51 -9.23 10.67
C GLU A 123 5.17 -9.28 9.29
N MET A 124 6.27 -8.56 9.11
CA MET A 124 7.01 -8.51 7.85
C MET A 124 8.08 -9.62 7.82
N GLY A 125 8.51 -10.03 6.62
CA GLY A 125 9.53 -11.06 6.47
C GLY A 125 10.90 -10.72 7.12
N ASN A 126 11.16 -9.45 7.39
CA ASN A 126 12.35 -8.95 8.10
C ASN A 126 12.13 -8.81 9.63
N GLY A 127 10.97 -9.22 10.14
CA GLY A 127 10.59 -9.13 11.56
C GLY A 127 10.01 -7.79 12.01
N ALA A 128 9.88 -6.80 11.14
CA ALA A 128 9.20 -5.54 11.48
C ALA A 128 7.70 -5.76 11.69
N LEU A 129 7.10 -4.97 12.58
CA LEU A 129 5.67 -5.02 12.89
C LEU A 129 4.93 -3.82 12.29
N VAL A 130 3.73 -4.05 11.76
CA VAL A 130 2.92 -2.97 11.17
C VAL A 130 1.49 -3.05 11.67
N THR A 131 0.92 -1.90 12.00
CA THR A 131 -0.51 -1.75 12.25
C THR A 131 -1.14 -0.87 11.17
N SER A 132 -2.35 -1.21 10.75
CA SER A 132 -3.12 -0.39 9.81
C SER A 132 -4.55 -0.24 10.28
N SER A 133 -5.03 1.00 10.36
CA SER A 133 -6.42 1.34 10.68
C SER A 133 -7.07 2.04 9.50
N ILE A 134 -8.26 1.58 9.14
CA ILE A 134 -9.01 2.06 7.99
C ILE A 134 -10.44 2.39 8.40
N THR A 135 -10.93 3.55 7.99
CA THR A 135 -12.35 3.89 8.04
C THR A 135 -12.73 4.85 6.92
N LEU A 136 -13.94 4.68 6.41
CA LEU A 136 -14.54 5.63 5.46
C LEU A 136 -15.53 6.57 6.14
N GLY A 137 -15.57 6.58 7.49
CA GLY A 137 -16.43 7.43 8.32
C GLY A 137 -15.69 8.50 9.10
N ALA A 138 -14.52 8.93 8.65
CA ALA A 138 -13.79 10.02 9.29
C ALA A 138 -14.45 11.39 9.02
N ALA A 139 -14.16 12.39 9.84
CA ALA A 139 -14.64 13.75 9.63
C ALA A 139 -13.91 14.47 8.49
N GLU A 140 -12.68 14.05 8.22
CA GLU A 140 -11.79 14.58 7.15
C GLU A 140 -11.04 13.44 6.48
N ASP A 141 -10.49 13.70 5.29
CA ASP A 141 -9.69 12.72 4.59
C ASP A 141 -8.22 12.79 5.03
N VAL A 142 -7.69 11.67 5.53
CA VAL A 142 -6.28 11.55 5.96
C VAL A 142 -5.71 10.20 5.53
N SER A 143 -4.56 10.22 4.86
CA SER A 143 -3.67 9.07 4.72
C SER A 143 -2.35 9.40 5.40
N ARG A 144 -1.94 8.60 6.39
CA ARG A 144 -0.73 8.83 7.18
C ARG A 144 0.11 7.58 7.27
N ILE A 145 1.42 7.76 7.21
CA ILE A 145 2.42 6.72 7.47
C ILE A 145 3.39 7.24 8.52
N LYS A 146 3.60 6.44 9.58
CA LYS A 146 4.68 6.66 10.52
C LYS A 146 5.52 5.40 10.62
N ILE A 147 6.84 5.53 10.45
CA ILE A 147 7.78 4.42 10.47
C ILE A 147 8.89 4.74 11.47
N CYS A 148 9.17 3.79 12.37
CA CYS A 148 10.34 3.81 13.22
C CYS A 148 11.36 2.80 12.68
N PHE A 149 12.51 3.32 12.25
CA PHE A 149 13.72 2.54 12.00
C PHE A 149 14.62 2.56 13.22
N SER A 150 15.70 1.75 13.21
CA SER A 150 16.65 1.75 14.31
C SER A 150 17.36 3.10 14.51
N ASN A 151 17.55 3.86 13.44
CA ASN A 151 18.37 5.08 13.44
C ASN A 151 17.57 6.37 13.15
N LEU A 152 16.32 6.26 12.75
CA LEU A 152 15.45 7.44 12.52
C LEU A 152 13.97 7.09 12.63
N THR A 153 13.16 8.10 12.83
CA THR A 153 11.69 8.03 12.69
C THR A 153 11.26 8.93 11.54
N VAL A 154 10.38 8.41 10.69
CA VAL A 154 9.77 9.18 9.60
C VAL A 154 8.26 9.23 9.77
N GLU A 155 7.67 10.34 9.38
CA GLU A 155 6.21 10.54 9.45
C GLU A 155 5.77 11.42 8.29
N SER A 156 4.74 10.97 7.55
CA SER A 156 4.06 11.82 6.57
C SER A 156 3.19 12.83 7.31
N GLY A 157 3.12 14.08 6.82
CA GLY A 157 2.55 15.18 7.58
C GLY A 157 1.04 15.18 7.72
N GLY A 158 0.30 14.47 6.87
CA GLY A 158 -1.16 14.52 6.84
C GLY A 158 -1.66 15.92 6.46
N SER A 159 -1.08 16.50 5.40
CA SER A 159 -1.45 17.81 4.91
C SER A 159 -2.90 17.83 4.44
N PRO A 160 -3.74 18.78 4.90
CA PRO A 160 -5.12 18.93 4.44
C PRO A 160 -5.24 19.11 2.92
N ASP A 161 -4.23 19.71 2.28
CA ASP A 161 -4.19 19.95 0.83
C ASP A 161 -3.86 18.68 0.03
N LYS A 162 -3.31 17.64 0.69
CA LYS A 162 -2.86 16.39 0.08
C LYS A 162 -3.26 15.17 0.92
N PRO A 163 -4.56 14.97 1.14
CA PRO A 163 -5.03 14.00 2.13
C PRO A 163 -4.86 12.54 1.71
N TYR A 164 -4.72 12.28 0.41
CA TYR A 164 -4.79 10.91 -0.12
C TYR A 164 -3.44 10.24 -0.29
N ASN A 165 -2.46 10.93 -0.90
CA ASN A 165 -1.16 10.36 -1.22
C ASN A 165 -0.09 10.81 -0.23
N PRO A 166 0.29 9.97 0.73
CA PRO A 166 1.32 10.33 1.69
C PRO A 166 2.69 10.57 1.03
N ALA A 167 2.99 9.98 -0.14
CA ALA A 167 4.26 10.20 -0.82
C ALA A 167 4.42 11.63 -1.39
N ASP A 168 3.32 12.33 -1.61
CA ASP A 168 3.29 13.71 -2.12
C ASP A 168 3.33 14.77 -0.99
N ASP A 169 3.19 14.32 0.24
CA ASP A 169 3.14 15.18 1.43
C ASP A 169 4.53 15.59 1.92
N THR A 170 4.56 16.53 2.84
CA THR A 170 5.77 16.95 3.55
C THR A 170 6.05 15.96 4.68
N TRP A 171 7.15 15.23 4.57
CA TRP A 171 7.56 14.27 5.58
C TRP A 171 8.51 14.88 6.60
N LYS A 172 8.40 14.42 7.85
CA LYS A 172 9.36 14.68 8.92
C LYS A 172 10.32 13.51 9.00
N PHE A 173 11.59 13.82 9.12
CA PHE A 173 12.66 12.85 9.29
C PHE A 173 13.44 13.22 10.56
N LEU A 174 13.33 12.41 11.59
CA LEU A 174 13.91 12.66 12.92
C LEU A 174 15.02 11.65 13.20
N ALA A 175 16.22 12.13 13.38
CA ALA A 175 17.39 11.30 13.70
C ALA A 175 17.24 10.62 15.07
N ARG A 176 17.82 9.43 15.18
CA ARG A 176 18.08 8.73 16.44
C ARG A 176 19.53 8.26 16.44
N GLU A 177 20.20 8.41 17.56
CA GLU A 177 21.58 7.92 17.73
C GLU A 177 21.75 6.47 17.26
N PRO A 178 22.86 6.15 16.55
CA PRO A 178 24.07 6.97 16.38
C PRO A 178 24.01 7.98 15.21
N VAL A 179 22.93 8.02 14.43
CA VAL A 179 22.77 8.96 13.30
C VAL A 179 22.38 10.34 13.82
N THR A 180 22.99 11.37 13.27
CA THR A 180 22.71 12.77 13.59
C THR A 180 21.76 13.39 12.59
N GLN A 181 21.03 14.46 12.99
CA GLN A 181 20.15 15.19 12.07
C GLN A 181 20.92 15.78 10.87
N ASN A 182 22.15 16.27 11.09
CA ASN A 182 22.98 16.80 10.02
C ASN A 182 23.27 15.76 8.92
N GLN A 183 23.51 14.50 9.26
CA GLN A 183 23.73 13.44 8.28
C GLN A 183 22.45 13.15 7.46
N ILE A 184 21.29 13.19 8.10
CA ILE A 184 20.00 13.08 7.41
C ILE A 184 19.82 14.26 6.45
N ASP A 185 19.99 15.47 6.93
CA ASP A 185 19.77 16.72 6.16
C ASP A 185 20.72 16.80 4.95
N GLU A 186 21.98 16.33 5.10
CA GLU A 186 22.94 16.21 4.01
C GLU A 186 22.45 15.29 2.88
N VAL A 187 21.95 14.10 3.22
CA VAL A 187 21.37 13.19 2.21
C VAL A 187 20.14 13.82 1.57
N LEU A 188 19.24 14.40 2.37
CA LEU A 188 17.99 14.98 1.87
C LEU A 188 18.20 16.17 0.94
N SER A 189 19.27 16.94 1.13
CA SER A 189 19.62 18.11 0.27
C SER A 189 20.06 17.70 -1.13
N ASN A 190 20.52 16.45 -1.31
CA ASN A 190 21.05 15.93 -2.57
C ASN A 190 20.09 14.97 -3.31
N VAL A 191 18.85 14.80 -2.81
CA VAL A 191 17.88 13.86 -3.40
C VAL A 191 17.29 14.40 -4.68
N GLN A 192 17.37 13.62 -5.75
CA GLN A 192 16.58 13.86 -6.95
C GLN A 192 15.11 13.44 -6.68
N LEU A 193 14.22 14.41 -6.67
CA LEU A 193 12.81 14.19 -6.40
C LEU A 193 12.09 13.68 -7.65
N THR A 194 11.22 12.68 -7.49
CA THR A 194 10.30 12.25 -8.54
C THR A 194 9.09 13.18 -8.61
N LYS A 195 8.48 13.28 -9.79
CA LYS A 195 7.17 13.93 -9.91
C LYS A 195 6.14 13.12 -9.10
N SER A 196 5.10 13.81 -8.64
CA SER A 196 4.04 13.18 -7.86
C SER A 196 3.01 12.45 -8.74
N TRP A 197 2.34 11.45 -8.15
CA TRP A 197 1.18 10.77 -8.73
C TRP A 197 1.46 10.13 -10.10
N TYR A 198 0.47 10.20 -10.97
CA TYR A 198 0.52 9.67 -12.34
C TYR A 198 1.67 10.24 -13.18
N ALA A 199 2.07 11.50 -12.94
CA ALA A 199 3.17 12.11 -13.68
C ALA A 199 4.49 11.38 -13.40
N GLY A 200 4.79 11.05 -12.13
CA GLY A 200 5.94 10.24 -11.77
C GLY A 200 5.84 8.82 -12.29
N MET A 201 4.65 8.22 -12.18
CA MET A 201 4.41 6.86 -12.69
C MET A 201 4.67 6.76 -14.19
N PHE A 202 4.13 7.67 -15.00
CA PHE A 202 4.33 7.66 -16.45
C PHE A 202 5.76 7.96 -16.86
N GLU A 203 6.49 8.76 -16.07
CA GLU A 203 7.91 9.01 -16.30
C GLU A 203 8.74 7.73 -16.12
N GLU A 204 8.48 6.95 -15.07
CA GLU A 204 9.15 5.67 -14.85
C GLU A 204 8.78 4.60 -15.89
N ILE A 205 7.51 4.57 -16.30
CA ILE A 205 7.07 3.71 -17.42
C ILE A 205 7.79 4.10 -18.71
N GLY A 206 7.94 5.40 -19.01
CA GLY A 206 8.70 5.87 -20.16
C GLY A 206 10.15 5.40 -20.14
N LYS A 207 10.84 5.54 -19.01
CA LYS A 207 12.21 5.04 -18.82
C LYS A 207 12.31 3.53 -19.09
N ASN A 208 11.38 2.75 -18.56
CA ASN A 208 11.34 1.29 -18.80
C ASN A 208 11.21 0.98 -20.30
N LEU A 209 10.28 1.64 -20.99
CA LEU A 209 10.06 1.44 -22.43
C LEU A 209 11.27 1.84 -23.29
N ASP A 210 12.06 2.82 -22.83
CA ASP A 210 13.31 3.24 -23.45
C ASP A 210 14.51 2.36 -23.06
N GLY A 211 14.31 1.31 -22.26
CA GLY A 211 15.37 0.39 -21.81
C GLY A 211 16.31 1.00 -20.76
N LEU A 212 15.88 2.07 -20.10
CA LEU A 212 16.63 2.73 -19.01
C LEU A 212 16.28 2.10 -17.67
N THR A 213 17.15 2.31 -16.66
CA THR A 213 16.84 1.94 -15.28
C THR A 213 15.64 2.75 -14.77
N SER A 214 14.65 2.07 -14.24
CA SER A 214 13.38 2.65 -13.81
C SER A 214 12.83 1.99 -12.54
N ASP A 215 11.94 2.71 -11.85
CA ASP A 215 11.24 2.30 -10.63
C ASP A 215 9.73 2.08 -10.94
N GLU A 216 9.41 1.52 -12.11
CA GLU A 216 8.02 1.26 -12.48
C GLU A 216 7.38 0.17 -11.63
N VAL A 217 6.06 0.20 -11.55
CA VAL A 217 5.28 -0.85 -10.90
C VAL A 217 5.15 -2.07 -11.81
N THR A 218 5.46 -3.24 -11.29
CA THR A 218 5.44 -4.50 -12.02
C THR A 218 4.19 -5.35 -11.72
N LEU A 219 3.91 -6.37 -12.56
CA LEU A 219 2.88 -7.36 -12.25
C LEU A 219 3.19 -8.17 -10.98
N SER A 220 4.45 -8.27 -10.58
CA SER A 220 4.82 -8.92 -9.32
C SER A 220 4.38 -8.07 -8.12
N ASP A 221 4.50 -6.75 -8.20
CA ASP A 221 3.99 -5.84 -7.17
C ASP A 221 2.46 -5.92 -7.05
N ALA A 222 1.76 -5.91 -8.19
CA ALA A 222 0.31 -6.06 -8.19
C ALA A 222 -0.14 -7.41 -7.60
N ARG A 223 0.59 -8.50 -7.91
CA ARG A 223 0.31 -9.80 -7.31
C ARG A 223 0.49 -9.77 -5.80
N GLN A 224 1.56 -9.15 -5.31
CA GLN A 224 1.80 -9.00 -3.87
C GLN A 224 0.67 -8.21 -3.18
N SER A 225 0.20 -7.14 -3.80
CA SER A 225 -0.92 -6.35 -3.29
C SER A 225 -2.24 -7.13 -3.28
N LEU A 226 -2.53 -7.92 -4.32
CA LEU A 226 -3.71 -8.79 -4.33
C LEU A 226 -3.60 -9.94 -3.33
N GLU A 227 -2.41 -10.47 -3.13
CA GLU A 227 -2.13 -11.48 -2.12
C GLU A 227 -2.37 -10.94 -0.70
N PHE A 228 -1.92 -9.71 -0.44
CA PHE A 228 -2.23 -8.99 0.80
C PHE A 228 -3.76 -8.88 1.01
N VAL A 229 -4.50 -8.39 0.02
CA VAL A 229 -5.96 -8.26 0.09
C VAL A 229 -6.63 -9.62 0.34
N THR A 230 -6.21 -10.67 -0.36
CA THR A 230 -6.70 -12.04 -0.16
C THR A 230 -6.49 -12.50 1.28
N ALA A 231 -5.29 -12.29 1.84
CA ALA A 231 -4.96 -12.70 3.20
C ALA A 231 -5.75 -11.89 4.26
N VAL A 232 -6.01 -10.60 4.01
CA VAL A 232 -6.85 -9.76 4.88
C VAL A 232 -8.28 -10.30 4.94
N TYR A 233 -8.90 -10.61 3.79
CA TYR A 233 -10.24 -11.22 3.76
C TYR A 233 -10.24 -12.60 4.42
N ASP A 234 -9.23 -13.42 4.14
CA ASP A 234 -9.11 -14.75 4.73
C ASP A 234 -8.98 -14.70 6.25
N SER A 235 -8.12 -13.82 6.76
CA SER A 235 -7.94 -13.58 8.20
C SER A 235 -9.24 -13.14 8.87
N SER A 236 -9.94 -12.17 8.29
CA SER A 236 -11.19 -11.68 8.84
C SER A 236 -12.29 -12.74 8.86
N ASN A 237 -12.38 -13.55 7.79
CA ASN A 237 -13.36 -14.63 7.68
C ASN A 237 -13.11 -15.76 8.68
N GLN A 238 -11.84 -16.15 8.88
CA GLN A 238 -11.46 -17.24 9.77
C GLN A 238 -11.24 -16.80 11.22
N GLY A 239 -11.09 -15.49 11.48
CA GLY A 239 -10.78 -14.93 12.80
C GLY A 239 -9.40 -15.36 13.33
N LYS A 240 -8.45 -15.65 12.45
CA LYS A 240 -7.10 -16.10 12.79
C LYS A 240 -5.99 -15.45 11.95
N ASN A 241 -4.76 -15.64 12.40
CA ASN A 241 -3.58 -15.23 11.64
C ASN A 241 -3.43 -16.05 10.36
N ILE A 242 -3.09 -15.41 9.26
CA ILE A 242 -2.82 -16.03 7.96
C ILE A 242 -1.33 -15.85 7.64
N ASN A 243 -0.65 -16.97 7.41
CA ASN A 243 0.75 -16.95 6.97
C ASN A 243 0.83 -16.72 5.45
N MET A 244 1.86 -16.01 5.05
CA MET A 244 2.17 -15.72 3.66
C MET A 244 3.36 -16.58 3.18
N PRO A 245 3.44 -16.94 1.91
CA PRO A 245 2.50 -16.61 0.81
C PRO A 245 1.21 -17.42 0.84
N ILE A 246 0.19 -16.93 0.13
CA ILE A 246 -1.08 -17.63 -0.07
C ILE A 246 -0.90 -18.74 -1.12
N GLU A 247 -1.13 -19.98 -0.71
CA GLU A 247 -1.03 -21.13 -1.58
C GLU A 247 -2.21 -21.27 -2.57
N LYS A 248 -1.99 -21.89 -3.74
CA LYS A 248 -3.04 -22.10 -4.76
C LYS A 248 -4.26 -22.88 -4.25
N GLY A 249 -4.08 -23.66 -3.18
CA GLY A 249 -5.17 -24.40 -2.51
C GLY A 249 -6.04 -23.56 -1.59
N ASN A 250 -5.70 -22.30 -1.34
CA ASN A 250 -6.50 -21.42 -0.50
C ASN A 250 -7.88 -21.17 -1.13
N PRO A 251 -9.00 -21.29 -0.37
CA PRO A 251 -10.35 -21.10 -0.89
C PRO A 251 -10.58 -19.74 -1.57
N LEU A 252 -9.85 -18.67 -1.13
CA LEU A 252 -9.98 -17.32 -1.66
C LEU A 252 -9.02 -17.01 -2.83
N TYR A 253 -8.20 -17.99 -3.26
CA TYR A 253 -7.25 -17.80 -4.36
C TYR A 253 -7.91 -17.36 -5.68
N LYS A 254 -9.12 -17.90 -5.93
CA LYS A 254 -9.93 -17.57 -7.11
C LYS A 254 -10.87 -16.39 -6.92
N SER A 255 -11.34 -16.20 -5.69
CA SER A 255 -12.23 -15.08 -5.35
C SER A 255 -12.42 -15.00 -3.84
N TRP A 256 -12.35 -13.80 -3.29
CA TRP A 256 -12.75 -13.50 -1.91
C TRP A 256 -14.21 -13.05 -1.79
N ILE A 257 -14.93 -12.89 -2.92
CA ILE A 257 -16.33 -12.49 -2.93
C ILE A 257 -17.16 -13.56 -2.23
N PRO A 258 -18.03 -13.21 -1.25
CA PRO A 258 -18.89 -14.16 -0.57
C PRO A 258 -19.76 -14.94 -1.54
N LYS A 259 -19.77 -16.26 -1.40
CA LYS A 259 -20.73 -17.10 -2.14
C LYS A 259 -22.13 -16.88 -1.56
N LYS A 260 -23.07 -16.53 -2.42
CA LYS A 260 -24.49 -16.41 -2.04
C LYS A 260 -25.07 -17.76 -1.64
#